data_c3762f93b3a489393fe0b8625d602041
#
_entry.id   c3762f93b3a489393fe0b8625d602041
#
_cell.length_a   1.000
_cell.length_b   1.000
_cell.length_c   1.000
_cell.angle_alpha   90.00
_cell.angle_beta   90.00
_cell.angle_gamma   90.00
#
_symmetry.space_group_name_H-M   'P 1'
#
loop_
_entity.id
_entity.type
_entity.pdbx_description
1 polymer ?
#
loop_
_entity_poly.entity_id
_entity_poly.type
_entity_poly.pdbx_seq_one_letter_code
_entity_poly.pdbx_strand_id
1 'polypeptide(L)'
;MTGRDAAVRLADEALAGLADAAARVPGARVPGPRGGFGLLGERGEVVGEERWTDRSCRLLRTADGWIAVNLARADDLDLLPAWLDLEVGVQESVWDRVADAVAGRDAIAVVEQGQLLGMAVARVPAPEEVTEGDVQLMSRRMVPPGGSHVRIVVRPPAVTPPAATAFVVDLSSLWAGPLCGRLLAELGLHVVKVESTTRPDGTRLGSPEFFGRLNGDKGHLGLPLATAAGRAELRRLVSRADIVIEGSRPRALAQMGIDPAAVVRARPGVTWVSITAYGRTGPWCQRVGFGDDAAAAGGLVDRGADGAPALVGDAIADPLAGVVAAAAVARAHADGGGVVLDVALREVARVAALRAEASTAAGAA
;
A
#
# COMPACT_ATOMS: atom_id res chain seq x y z
N MET A 1 20.19 -9.39 -9.54
CA MET A 1 18.95 -9.78 -8.81
C MET A 1 17.81 -9.01 -9.43
N THR A 2 16.71 -9.68 -9.79
CA THR A 2 15.54 -9.01 -10.37
C THR A 2 14.80 -8.17 -9.32
N GLY A 3 13.96 -7.24 -9.75
CA GLY A 3 13.09 -6.48 -8.84
C GLY A 3 12.16 -7.40 -8.05
N ARG A 4 11.70 -8.50 -8.67
CA ARG A 4 10.88 -9.51 -7.99
C ARG A 4 11.64 -10.24 -6.89
N ASP A 5 12.90 -10.64 -7.13
CA ASP A 5 13.70 -11.31 -6.10
C ASP A 5 13.93 -10.40 -4.88
N ALA A 6 14.15 -9.11 -5.12
CA ALA A 6 14.33 -8.13 -4.05
C ALA A 6 13.04 -7.92 -3.24
N ALA A 7 11.89 -7.87 -3.90
CA ALA A 7 10.58 -7.79 -3.24
C ALA A 7 10.31 -9.03 -2.38
N VAL A 8 10.60 -10.23 -2.90
CA VAL A 8 10.46 -11.50 -2.15
C VAL A 8 11.33 -11.50 -0.90
N ARG A 9 12.61 -11.12 -1.00
CA ARG A 9 13.50 -11.04 0.16
C ARG A 9 13.00 -10.05 1.22
N LEU A 10 12.51 -8.89 0.80
CA LEU A 10 11.95 -7.91 1.72
C LEU A 10 10.70 -8.45 2.43
N ALA A 11 9.84 -9.17 1.71
CA ALA A 11 8.68 -9.83 2.29
C ALA A 11 9.07 -10.94 3.29
N ASP A 12 10.08 -11.76 2.97
CA ASP A 12 10.58 -12.81 3.87
C ASP A 12 11.16 -12.22 5.16
N GLU A 13 11.93 -11.15 5.08
CA GLU A 13 12.43 -10.44 6.26
C GLU A 13 11.29 -9.86 7.11
N ALA A 14 10.27 -9.28 6.47
CA ALA A 14 9.11 -8.75 7.19
C ALA A 14 8.31 -9.87 7.86
N LEU A 15 8.16 -11.03 7.21
CA LEU A 15 7.50 -12.22 7.80
C LEU A 15 8.29 -12.78 8.99
N ALA A 16 9.63 -12.82 8.91
CA ALA A 16 10.46 -13.18 10.05
C ALA A 16 10.27 -12.21 11.22
N GLY A 17 10.27 -10.89 10.93
CA GLY A 17 9.98 -9.88 11.93
C GLY A 17 8.58 -9.97 12.54
N LEU A 18 7.59 -10.41 11.76
CA LEU A 18 6.23 -10.68 12.24
C LEU A 18 6.21 -11.86 13.22
N ALA A 19 6.92 -12.94 12.91
CA ALA A 19 7.04 -14.11 13.78
C ALA A 19 7.74 -13.78 15.12
N ASP A 20 8.84 -13.01 15.06
CA ASP A 20 9.55 -12.54 16.26
C ASP A 20 8.65 -11.65 17.14
N ALA A 21 7.88 -10.75 16.52
CA ALA A 21 6.95 -9.90 17.26
C ALA A 21 5.82 -10.72 17.90
N ALA A 22 5.28 -11.71 17.18
CA ALA A 22 4.25 -12.60 17.69
C ALA A 22 4.72 -13.39 18.92
N ALA A 23 5.96 -13.88 18.92
CA ALA A 23 6.55 -14.59 20.05
C ALA A 23 6.64 -13.74 21.34
N ARG A 24 6.58 -12.41 21.23
CA ARG A 24 6.62 -11.45 22.36
C ARG A 24 5.24 -11.10 22.91
N VAL A 25 4.17 -11.48 22.19
CA VAL A 25 2.78 -11.22 22.61
C VAL A 25 2.21 -12.49 23.28
N PRO A 26 1.85 -12.47 24.56
CA PRO A 26 1.33 -13.65 25.25
C PRO A 26 0.07 -14.19 24.56
N GLY A 27 0.05 -15.48 24.22
CA GLY A 27 -1.08 -16.15 23.58
C GLY A 27 -1.24 -15.88 22.08
N ALA A 28 -0.38 -15.09 21.44
CA ALA A 28 -0.37 -14.96 19.99
C ALA A 28 0.11 -16.26 19.33
N ARG A 29 -0.46 -16.55 18.16
CA ARG A 29 -0.01 -17.68 17.32
C ARG A 29 1.19 -17.23 16.50
N VAL A 30 2.20 -18.08 16.39
CA VAL A 30 3.29 -17.84 15.45
C VAL A 30 2.80 -18.25 14.05
N PRO A 31 2.90 -17.40 13.03
CA PRO A 31 2.48 -17.77 11.69
C PRO A 31 3.26 -19.00 11.20
N GLY A 32 2.57 -19.89 10.48
CA GLY A 32 3.24 -21.00 9.80
C GLY A 32 4.24 -20.48 8.74
N PRO A 33 5.20 -21.31 8.30
CA PRO A 33 6.18 -20.92 7.31
C PRO A 33 5.49 -20.63 5.97
N ARG A 34 5.31 -19.35 5.66
CA ARG A 34 4.92 -18.85 4.34
C ARG A 34 6.09 -18.09 3.76
N GLY A 35 6.49 -18.40 2.54
CA GLY A 35 7.48 -17.60 1.82
C GLY A 35 6.85 -16.33 1.24
N GLY A 36 7.61 -15.25 1.21
CA GLY A 36 7.21 -13.99 0.57
C GLY A 36 6.76 -14.19 -0.88
N PHE A 37 7.37 -15.16 -1.58
CA PHE A 37 7.01 -15.51 -2.96
C PHE A 37 5.51 -15.87 -3.10
N GLY A 38 4.98 -16.72 -2.22
CA GLY A 38 3.57 -17.13 -2.25
C GLY A 38 2.63 -15.94 -2.00
N LEU A 39 2.92 -15.11 -1.00
CA LEU A 39 2.08 -13.95 -0.67
C LEU A 39 2.07 -12.89 -1.79
N LEU A 40 3.21 -12.65 -2.44
CA LEU A 40 3.30 -11.69 -3.54
C LEU A 40 2.60 -12.17 -4.82
N GLY A 41 2.39 -13.47 -4.98
CA GLY A 41 1.72 -14.10 -6.13
C GLY A 41 0.24 -14.45 -5.92
N GLU A 42 -0.29 -14.33 -4.71
CA GLU A 42 -1.62 -14.86 -4.35
C GLU A 42 -2.78 -14.41 -5.25
N ARG A 43 -2.75 -13.17 -5.73
CA ARG A 43 -3.81 -12.67 -6.62
C ARG A 43 -3.75 -13.35 -7.97
N GLY A 44 -2.55 -13.58 -8.51
CA GLY A 44 -2.35 -14.29 -9.78
C GLY A 44 -2.85 -15.74 -9.75
N GLU A 45 -2.69 -16.44 -8.61
CA GLU A 45 -3.22 -17.79 -8.43
C GLU A 45 -4.76 -17.84 -8.50
N VAL A 46 -5.44 -16.81 -8.05
CA VAL A 46 -6.92 -16.73 -8.00
C VAL A 46 -7.50 -16.21 -9.30
N VAL A 47 -6.88 -15.18 -9.89
CA VAL A 47 -7.43 -14.46 -11.05
C VAL A 47 -7.01 -15.12 -12.39
N GLY A 48 -5.97 -15.97 -12.37
CA GLY A 48 -5.39 -16.60 -13.54
C GLY A 48 -4.43 -15.70 -14.32
N GLU A 49 -3.39 -16.29 -14.90
CA GLU A 49 -2.35 -15.55 -15.63
C GLU A 49 -2.88 -14.89 -16.92
N GLU A 50 -3.93 -15.41 -17.54
CA GLU A 50 -4.49 -14.88 -18.78
C GLU A 50 -5.06 -13.46 -18.65
N ARG A 51 -5.49 -13.05 -17.44
CA ARG A 51 -5.94 -11.67 -17.15
C ARG A 51 -4.80 -10.65 -16.98
N TRP A 52 -3.55 -11.10 -16.96
CA TRP A 52 -2.39 -10.22 -16.86
C TRP A 52 -2.14 -9.41 -18.13
N THR A 53 -2.67 -9.84 -19.26
CA THR A 53 -2.57 -9.11 -20.53
C THR A 53 -3.47 -7.88 -20.59
N ASP A 54 -4.50 -7.83 -19.75
CA ASP A 54 -5.45 -6.70 -19.68
C ASP A 54 -5.28 -5.88 -18.39
N ARG A 55 -4.01 -5.55 -18.08
CA ARG A 55 -3.68 -4.77 -16.89
C ARG A 55 -4.26 -3.36 -16.96
N SER A 56 -4.79 -2.90 -15.83
CA SER A 56 -5.21 -1.51 -15.65
C SER A 56 -4.03 -0.53 -15.62
N CYS A 57 -2.79 -1.01 -15.41
CA CYS A 57 -1.58 -0.20 -15.37
C CYS A 57 -0.66 -0.49 -16.54
N ARG A 58 -0.19 0.58 -17.22
CA ARG A 58 0.82 0.50 -18.28
C ARG A 58 1.93 1.52 -18.06
N LEU A 59 3.14 1.15 -18.47
CA LEU A 59 4.27 2.05 -18.56
C LEU A 59 4.31 2.66 -19.95
N LEU A 60 4.26 3.99 -20.02
CA LEU A 60 4.18 4.73 -21.27
C LEU A 60 5.38 5.68 -21.41
N ARG A 61 5.92 5.76 -22.63
CA ARG A 61 7.01 6.66 -22.98
C ARG A 61 6.51 8.08 -23.08
N THR A 62 7.28 9.03 -22.52
CA THR A 62 7.11 10.48 -22.66
C THR A 62 8.30 11.09 -23.39
N ALA A 63 8.33 12.39 -23.59
CA ALA A 63 9.44 13.06 -24.26
C ALA A 63 10.77 12.90 -23.53
N ASP A 64 10.74 12.84 -22.20
CA ASP A 64 11.92 12.90 -21.29
C ASP A 64 12.04 11.71 -20.35
N GLY A 65 11.20 10.66 -20.49
CA GLY A 65 11.25 9.49 -19.63
C GLY A 65 10.09 8.54 -19.76
N TRP A 66 9.63 8.02 -18.66
CA TRP A 66 8.53 7.05 -18.57
C TRP A 66 7.56 7.43 -17.45
N ILE A 67 6.29 7.14 -17.68
CA ILE A 67 5.23 7.24 -16.67
C ILE A 67 4.50 5.91 -16.53
N ALA A 68 4.02 5.64 -15.32
CA ALA A 68 3.02 4.61 -15.05
C ALA A 68 1.64 5.26 -15.05
N VAL A 69 0.72 4.73 -15.83
CA VAL A 69 -0.68 5.16 -15.89
C VAL A 69 -1.56 4.00 -15.45
N ASN A 70 -2.35 4.19 -14.40
CA ASN A 70 -3.20 3.14 -13.87
C ASN A 70 -4.69 3.56 -13.94
N LEU A 71 -5.41 2.97 -14.88
CA LEU A 71 -6.85 3.20 -15.09
C LEU A 71 -7.66 2.10 -14.36
N ALA A 72 -7.47 2.01 -13.04
CA ALA A 72 -8.03 0.94 -12.20
C ALA A 72 -9.52 1.12 -11.89
N ARG A 73 -10.07 2.32 -12.10
CA ARG A 73 -11.46 2.66 -11.80
C ARG A 73 -12.21 2.99 -13.08
N ALA A 74 -13.50 2.66 -13.16
CA ALA A 74 -14.32 3.02 -14.31
C ALA A 74 -14.29 4.54 -14.60
N ASP A 75 -14.35 5.35 -13.54
CA ASP A 75 -14.33 6.81 -13.62
C ASP A 75 -12.99 7.37 -14.19
N ASP A 76 -11.91 6.59 -14.21
CA ASP A 76 -10.62 7.04 -14.76
C ASP A 76 -10.71 7.29 -16.27
N LEU A 77 -11.55 6.54 -16.99
CA LEU A 77 -11.79 6.74 -18.42
C LEU A 77 -12.50 8.06 -18.71
N ASP A 78 -13.42 8.46 -17.84
CA ASP A 78 -14.17 9.73 -17.98
C ASP A 78 -13.28 10.96 -17.75
N LEU A 79 -12.10 10.78 -17.14
CA LEU A 79 -11.14 11.84 -16.90
C LEU A 79 -10.15 12.06 -18.05
N LEU A 80 -10.05 11.12 -19.00
CA LEU A 80 -9.10 11.22 -20.12
C LEU A 80 -9.26 12.49 -20.96
N PRO A 81 -10.49 12.96 -21.29
CA PRO A 81 -10.66 14.24 -21.99
C PRO A 81 -10.07 15.43 -21.22
N ALA A 82 -10.29 15.49 -19.91
CA ALA A 82 -9.79 16.57 -19.07
C ALA A 82 -8.27 16.48 -18.82
N TRP A 83 -7.70 15.27 -18.87
CA TRP A 83 -6.28 15.04 -18.65
C TRP A 83 -5.45 15.28 -19.90
N LEU A 84 -5.85 14.72 -21.05
CA LEU A 84 -5.03 14.65 -22.25
C LEU A 84 -5.67 15.33 -23.47
N ASP A 85 -6.85 15.93 -23.31
CA ASP A 85 -7.65 16.48 -24.42
C ASP A 85 -8.04 15.42 -25.46
N LEU A 86 -8.38 14.22 -24.94
CA LEU A 86 -8.73 13.04 -25.73
C LEU A 86 -10.24 12.82 -25.75
N GLU A 87 -10.84 12.80 -26.95
CA GLU A 87 -12.18 12.25 -27.10
C GLU A 87 -12.08 10.71 -27.23
N VAL A 88 -12.71 9.96 -26.32
CA VAL A 88 -12.70 8.50 -26.34
C VAL A 88 -13.67 7.98 -27.42
N GLY A 89 -13.17 7.64 -28.59
CA GLY A 89 -13.95 7.03 -29.67
C GLY A 89 -14.12 5.51 -29.49
N VAL A 90 -15.19 4.96 -30.07
CA VAL A 90 -15.65 3.56 -29.85
C VAL A 90 -14.78 2.50 -30.56
N GLN A 91 -13.86 2.87 -31.46
CA GLN A 91 -13.15 1.94 -32.34
C GLN A 91 -11.64 1.83 -32.12
N GLU A 92 -11.02 2.66 -31.29
CA GLU A 92 -9.58 2.64 -31.06
C GLU A 92 -9.24 2.17 -29.65
N SER A 93 -8.09 1.50 -29.51
CA SER A 93 -7.56 1.12 -28.20
C SER A 93 -7.32 2.40 -27.36
N VAL A 94 -7.96 2.47 -26.22
CA VAL A 94 -7.75 3.59 -25.27
C VAL A 94 -6.27 3.75 -24.94
N TRP A 95 -5.56 2.65 -24.80
CA TRP A 95 -4.14 2.67 -24.44
C TRP A 95 -3.24 3.24 -25.53
N ASP A 96 -3.54 2.97 -26.81
CA ASP A 96 -2.75 3.49 -27.93
C ASP A 96 -2.91 5.02 -28.01
N ARG A 97 -4.13 5.50 -27.82
CA ARG A 97 -4.42 6.95 -27.80
C ARG A 97 -3.77 7.66 -26.61
N VAL A 98 -3.79 7.06 -25.44
CA VAL A 98 -3.10 7.60 -24.25
C VAL A 98 -1.60 7.63 -24.49
N ALA A 99 -1.02 6.55 -25.06
CA ALA A 99 0.39 6.48 -25.39
C ALA A 99 0.82 7.58 -26.38
N ASP A 100 0.07 7.75 -27.46
CA ASP A 100 0.33 8.79 -28.46
C ASP A 100 0.23 10.21 -27.86
N ALA A 101 -0.78 10.44 -27.01
CA ALA A 101 -0.99 11.74 -26.40
C ALA A 101 0.13 12.14 -25.42
N VAL A 102 0.76 11.18 -24.74
CA VAL A 102 1.83 11.46 -23.76
C VAL A 102 3.23 11.45 -24.36
N ALA A 103 3.45 10.80 -25.52
CA ALA A 103 4.76 10.56 -26.11
C ALA A 103 5.60 11.83 -26.33
N GLY A 104 4.97 12.93 -26.68
CA GLY A 104 5.61 14.25 -26.93
C GLY A 104 5.57 15.21 -25.74
N ARG A 105 5.08 14.78 -24.56
CA ARG A 105 4.88 15.66 -23.39
C ARG A 105 5.93 15.39 -22.31
N ASP A 106 6.18 16.40 -21.49
CA ASP A 106 7.01 16.31 -20.28
C ASP A 106 6.35 15.42 -19.23
N ALA A 107 7.11 14.44 -18.69
CA ALA A 107 6.61 13.45 -17.76
C ALA A 107 6.05 14.08 -16.47
N ILE A 108 6.73 15.09 -15.92
CA ILE A 108 6.31 15.75 -14.68
C ILE A 108 4.99 16.50 -14.92
N ALA A 109 4.89 17.25 -16.01
CA ALA A 109 3.69 18.00 -16.34
C ALA A 109 2.48 17.09 -16.52
N VAL A 110 2.64 15.97 -17.24
CA VAL A 110 1.57 14.98 -17.45
C VAL A 110 1.14 14.35 -16.12
N VAL A 111 2.10 13.98 -15.26
CA VAL A 111 1.82 13.37 -13.95
C VAL A 111 1.11 14.36 -13.03
N GLU A 112 1.59 15.60 -12.92
CA GLU A 112 0.96 16.61 -12.05
C GLU A 112 -0.48 16.89 -12.48
N GLN A 113 -0.74 17.02 -13.77
CA GLN A 113 -2.11 17.22 -14.28
C GLN A 113 -3.02 16.03 -13.98
N GLY A 114 -2.56 14.78 -14.18
CA GLY A 114 -3.32 13.59 -13.86
C GLY A 114 -3.61 13.48 -12.36
N GLN A 115 -2.62 13.75 -11.51
CA GLN A 115 -2.79 13.73 -10.05
C GLN A 115 -3.74 14.83 -9.55
N LEU A 116 -3.76 16.02 -10.16
CA LEU A 116 -4.74 17.06 -9.83
C LEU A 116 -6.17 16.61 -10.12
N LEU A 117 -6.38 15.83 -11.16
CA LEU A 117 -7.67 15.21 -11.50
C LEU A 117 -7.98 13.99 -10.61
N GLY A 118 -7.03 13.55 -9.78
CA GLY A 118 -7.17 12.39 -8.91
C GLY A 118 -6.97 11.05 -9.61
N MET A 119 -6.28 11.04 -10.76
CA MET A 119 -5.86 9.81 -11.46
C MET A 119 -4.59 9.22 -10.86
N ALA A 120 -4.44 7.90 -10.94
CA ALA A 120 -3.24 7.20 -10.50
C ALA A 120 -2.19 7.22 -11.63
N VAL A 121 -1.41 8.29 -11.68
CA VAL A 121 -0.34 8.49 -12.65
C VAL A 121 0.94 8.82 -11.91
N ALA A 122 2.06 8.19 -12.28
CA ALA A 122 3.33 8.34 -11.60
C ALA A 122 4.51 8.42 -12.59
N ARG A 123 5.53 9.20 -12.29
CA ARG A 123 6.78 9.17 -13.03
C ARG A 123 7.59 7.94 -12.60
N VAL A 124 8.17 7.24 -13.57
CA VAL A 124 9.15 6.19 -13.33
C VAL A 124 10.53 6.85 -13.21
N PRO A 125 11.20 6.78 -12.06
CA PRO A 125 12.53 7.40 -11.92
C PRO A 125 13.56 6.68 -12.81
N ALA A 126 14.56 7.43 -13.28
CA ALA A 126 15.74 6.84 -13.87
C ALA A 126 16.54 6.06 -12.79
N PRO A 127 17.35 5.05 -13.14
CA PRO A 127 18.10 4.26 -12.15
C PRO A 127 18.92 5.12 -11.19
N GLU A 128 19.62 6.11 -11.70
CA GLU A 128 20.45 7.03 -10.92
C GLU A 128 19.70 7.93 -9.95
N GLU A 129 18.37 8.06 -10.12
CA GLU A 129 17.49 8.83 -9.23
C GLU A 129 16.96 7.97 -8.07
N VAL A 130 17.15 6.64 -8.12
CA VAL A 130 16.77 5.73 -7.05
C VAL A 130 17.90 5.70 -6.01
N THR A 131 17.90 6.65 -5.09
CA THR A 131 18.97 6.82 -4.11
C THR A 131 18.50 6.64 -2.67
N GLU A 132 19.43 6.29 -1.75
CA GLU A 132 19.16 6.20 -0.32
C GLU A 132 18.82 7.56 0.34
N GLY A 133 19.23 8.68 -0.29
CA GLY A 133 19.08 10.02 0.27
C GLY A 133 17.65 10.40 0.58
N ASP A 134 16.73 10.01 -0.27
CA ASP A 134 15.29 10.28 -0.06
C ASP A 134 14.66 9.39 1.01
N VAL A 135 15.19 8.18 1.22
CA VAL A 135 14.78 7.28 2.30
C VAL A 135 15.28 7.81 3.65
N GLN A 136 16.48 8.40 3.70
CA GLN A 136 17.09 8.94 4.93
C GLN A 136 16.39 10.21 5.44
N LEU A 137 15.81 11.05 4.58
CA LEU A 137 15.03 12.21 5.01
C LEU A 137 13.78 11.81 5.81
N MET A 138 13.24 10.61 5.56
CA MET A 138 12.12 10.04 6.30
C MET A 138 12.53 9.24 7.54
N SER A 139 13.77 8.72 7.59
CA SER A 139 14.23 7.78 8.63
C SER A 139 14.93 8.40 9.84
N ARG A 140 15.22 9.71 9.87
CA ARG A 140 16.03 10.34 10.95
C ARG A 140 15.42 10.37 12.34
N ARG A 141 14.22 9.82 12.56
CA ARG A 141 13.67 9.63 13.90
C ARG A 141 13.15 8.21 14.11
N MET A 142 14.01 7.37 14.68
CA MET A 142 13.73 6.03 15.24
C MET A 142 13.45 4.91 14.24
N VAL A 143 14.52 4.36 13.72
CA VAL A 143 14.55 3.13 12.93
C VAL A 143 15.15 2.01 13.77
N PRO A 144 14.53 0.81 13.88
CA PRO A 144 15.24 -0.40 14.27
C PRO A 144 16.31 -0.77 13.23
N PRO A 145 17.40 -1.44 13.59
CA PRO A 145 18.40 -1.88 12.63
C PRO A 145 17.74 -2.80 11.59
N GLY A 146 17.80 -2.40 10.31
CA GLY A 146 17.16 -3.15 9.22
C GLY A 146 16.46 -2.31 8.16
N GLY A 147 16.62 -0.97 8.15
CA GLY A 147 16.07 -0.07 7.14
C GLY A 147 14.55 -0.01 7.14
N SER A 148 13.91 1.02 7.66
CA SER A 148 12.48 1.02 7.77
C SER A 148 11.80 1.92 6.75
N HIS A 149 10.91 1.30 6.01
CA HIS A 149 9.92 1.86 5.12
C HIS A 149 8.66 2.29 5.87
N VAL A 150 8.71 2.25 7.20
CA VAL A 150 7.62 2.58 8.09
C VAL A 150 8.02 3.79 8.90
N ARG A 151 7.28 4.88 8.75
CA ARG A 151 7.50 6.11 9.50
C ARG A 151 6.64 6.12 10.76
N ILE A 152 7.26 6.36 11.92
CA ILE A 152 6.55 6.59 13.17
C ILE A 152 6.29 8.09 13.31
N VAL A 153 5.03 8.49 13.32
CA VAL A 153 4.61 9.90 13.35
C VAL A 153 4.38 10.42 14.76
N VAL A 154 3.90 9.55 15.66
CA VAL A 154 3.65 9.90 17.09
C VAL A 154 4.09 8.74 17.96
N ARG A 155 4.81 9.01 19.02
CA ARG A 155 5.17 8.03 20.04
C ARG A 155 5.05 8.65 21.45
N PRO A 156 3.93 8.46 22.15
CA PRO A 156 3.90 8.68 23.60
C PRO A 156 4.68 7.58 24.34
N PRO A 157 5.02 7.75 25.61
CA PRO A 157 5.67 6.71 26.40
C PRO A 157 4.78 5.45 26.46
N ALA A 158 5.37 4.29 26.23
CA ALA A 158 4.69 2.99 26.33
C ALA A 158 4.23 2.75 27.77
N VAL A 159 2.98 2.36 27.99
CA VAL A 159 2.38 2.27 29.31
C VAL A 159 1.71 0.92 29.59
N THR A 160 1.45 0.06 28.61
CA THR A 160 0.63 -1.14 28.85
C THR A 160 1.19 -2.36 28.13
N PRO A 161 1.29 -3.53 28.80
CA PRO A 161 1.58 -4.78 28.11
C PRO A 161 0.50 -5.10 27.08
N PRO A 162 0.88 -5.67 25.92
CA PRO A 162 -0.07 -6.01 24.87
C PRO A 162 -1.05 -7.10 25.36
N ALA A 163 -2.32 -6.96 24.99
CA ALA A 163 -3.33 -7.97 25.27
C ALA A 163 -3.27 -9.09 24.20
N ALA A 164 -3.33 -10.33 24.63
CA ALA A 164 -3.39 -11.51 23.74
C ALA A 164 -4.62 -11.53 22.81
N THR A 165 -5.65 -10.73 23.14
CA THR A 165 -6.93 -10.66 22.44
C THR A 165 -7.16 -9.25 21.90
N ALA A 166 -6.14 -8.62 21.29
CA ALA A 166 -6.27 -7.27 20.76
C ALA A 166 -7.39 -7.16 19.74
N PHE A 167 -8.19 -6.11 19.88
CA PHE A 167 -9.26 -5.76 18.95
C PHE A 167 -8.73 -4.87 17.82
N VAL A 168 -8.82 -5.38 16.59
CA VAL A 168 -8.36 -4.72 15.39
C VAL A 168 -9.53 -4.22 14.57
N VAL A 169 -9.56 -2.92 14.25
CA VAL A 169 -10.51 -2.32 13.32
C VAL A 169 -9.80 -2.13 11.98
N ASP A 170 -10.24 -2.86 10.96
CA ASP A 170 -9.71 -2.82 9.60
C ASP A 170 -10.64 -1.99 8.70
N LEU A 171 -10.24 -0.74 8.39
CA LEU A 171 -10.95 0.21 7.51
C LEU A 171 -10.39 0.19 6.07
N SER A 172 -9.47 -0.71 5.78
CA SER A 172 -8.78 -0.77 4.49
C SER A 172 -9.60 -1.47 3.42
N SER A 173 -9.17 -1.35 2.17
CA SER A 173 -9.79 -2.01 1.01
C SER A 173 -8.72 -2.50 0.05
N LEU A 174 -9.12 -3.33 -0.90
CA LEU A 174 -8.33 -3.90 -1.98
C LEU A 174 -7.34 -4.97 -1.49
N TRP A 175 -6.04 -4.68 -1.38
CA TRP A 175 -5.03 -5.71 -1.10
C TRP A 175 -4.16 -5.42 0.13
N ALA A 176 -3.37 -4.36 0.12
CA ALA A 176 -2.32 -4.10 1.12
C ALA A 176 -2.84 -4.13 2.57
N GLY A 177 -3.85 -3.32 2.87
CA GLY A 177 -4.44 -3.27 4.21
C GLY A 177 -5.20 -4.55 4.58
N PRO A 178 -6.05 -5.11 3.71
CA PRO A 178 -6.68 -6.40 3.97
C PRO A 178 -5.69 -7.54 4.23
N LEU A 179 -4.55 -7.59 3.52
CA LEU A 179 -3.48 -8.56 3.79
C LEU A 179 -2.85 -8.33 5.18
N CYS A 180 -2.57 -7.08 5.54
CA CYS A 180 -2.11 -6.75 6.89
C CYS A 180 -3.09 -7.28 7.94
N GLY A 181 -4.40 -6.99 7.78
CA GLY A 181 -5.44 -7.48 8.69
C GLY A 181 -5.55 -9.01 8.74
N ARG A 182 -5.39 -9.71 7.60
CA ARG A 182 -5.35 -11.18 7.55
C ARG A 182 -4.18 -11.74 8.36
N LEU A 183 -2.99 -11.21 8.14
CA LEU A 183 -1.80 -11.67 8.87
C LEU A 183 -1.94 -11.45 10.38
N LEU A 184 -2.57 -10.35 10.80
CA LEU A 184 -2.86 -10.13 12.23
C LEU A 184 -3.93 -11.10 12.76
N ALA A 185 -4.95 -11.45 11.96
CA ALA A 185 -5.94 -12.46 12.34
C ALA A 185 -5.29 -13.85 12.50
N GLU A 186 -4.33 -14.20 11.64
CA GLU A 186 -3.55 -15.44 11.74
C GLU A 186 -2.72 -15.52 13.04
N LEU A 187 -2.29 -14.37 13.57
CA LEU A 187 -1.66 -14.30 14.90
C LEU A 187 -2.65 -14.55 16.06
N GLY A 188 -3.95 -14.60 15.76
CA GLY A 188 -5.02 -14.80 16.75
C GLY A 188 -5.67 -13.51 17.24
N LEU A 189 -5.37 -12.35 16.64
CA LEU A 189 -6.00 -11.10 16.99
C LEU A 189 -7.44 -11.05 16.43
N HIS A 190 -8.35 -10.38 17.16
CA HIS A 190 -9.74 -10.24 16.73
C HIS A 190 -9.89 -9.09 15.72
N VAL A 191 -9.90 -9.41 14.44
CA VAL A 191 -9.99 -8.41 13.35
C VAL A 191 -11.44 -8.26 12.87
N VAL A 192 -11.91 -7.02 12.81
CA VAL A 192 -13.20 -6.67 12.22
C VAL A 192 -12.98 -5.72 11.05
N LYS A 193 -13.35 -6.19 9.84
CA LYS A 193 -13.38 -5.36 8.62
C LYS A 193 -14.62 -4.49 8.64
N VAL A 194 -14.42 -3.19 8.57
CA VAL A 194 -15.51 -2.19 8.57
C VAL A 194 -15.57 -1.52 7.20
N GLU A 195 -16.73 -1.57 6.58
CA GLU A 195 -16.94 -1.04 5.23
C GLU A 195 -18.12 -0.05 5.20
N SER A 196 -18.10 0.85 4.22
CA SER A 196 -19.27 1.65 3.90
C SER A 196 -20.34 0.79 3.23
N THR A 197 -21.59 0.89 3.68
CA THR A 197 -22.73 0.18 3.04
C THR A 197 -23.02 0.68 1.62
N THR A 198 -22.58 1.91 1.28
CA THR A 198 -22.78 2.51 -0.05
C THR A 198 -21.54 2.43 -0.94
N ARG A 199 -20.39 2.09 -0.37
CA ARG A 199 -19.13 1.93 -1.09
C ARG A 199 -18.33 0.78 -0.48
N PRO A 200 -18.74 -0.47 -0.74
CA PRO A 200 -18.03 -1.65 -0.26
C PRO A 200 -16.64 -1.77 -0.91
N ASP A 201 -15.83 -2.68 -0.41
CA ASP A 201 -14.53 -3.02 -0.99
C ASP A 201 -14.71 -3.50 -2.45
N GLY A 202 -13.98 -2.90 -3.37
CA GLY A 202 -14.06 -3.20 -4.80
C GLY A 202 -13.75 -4.67 -5.14
N THR A 203 -12.93 -5.35 -4.33
CA THR A 203 -12.62 -6.77 -4.51
C THR A 203 -13.81 -7.69 -4.27
N ARG A 204 -14.84 -7.26 -3.53
CA ARG A 204 -16.06 -8.07 -3.32
C ARG A 204 -16.77 -8.42 -4.63
N LEU A 205 -16.79 -7.48 -5.58
CA LEU A 205 -17.45 -7.66 -6.88
C LEU A 205 -16.45 -8.03 -7.96
N GLY A 206 -15.25 -7.44 -7.94
CA GLY A 206 -14.23 -7.66 -8.96
C GLY A 206 -13.56 -9.03 -8.86
N SER A 207 -13.33 -9.53 -7.65
CA SER A 207 -12.73 -10.84 -7.39
C SER A 207 -13.18 -11.38 -6.03
N PRO A 208 -14.39 -12.00 -5.93
CA PRO A 208 -14.94 -12.50 -4.68
C PRO A 208 -14.08 -13.56 -3.99
N GLU A 209 -13.40 -14.40 -4.77
CA GLU A 209 -12.48 -15.42 -4.23
C GLU A 209 -11.27 -14.76 -3.57
N PHE A 210 -10.65 -13.79 -4.24
CA PHE A 210 -9.54 -13.03 -3.66
C PHE A 210 -9.96 -12.23 -2.42
N PHE A 211 -11.16 -11.62 -2.45
CA PHE A 211 -11.76 -11.01 -1.27
C PHE A 211 -11.87 -12.00 -0.12
N GLY A 212 -12.37 -13.22 -0.40
CA GLY A 212 -12.50 -14.29 0.58
C GLY A 212 -11.16 -14.72 1.19
N ARG A 213 -10.11 -14.83 0.36
CA ARG A 213 -8.74 -15.13 0.84
C ARG A 213 -8.20 -14.08 1.82
N LEU A 214 -8.47 -12.80 1.56
CA LEU A 214 -7.97 -11.70 2.39
C LEU A 214 -8.82 -11.43 3.63
N ASN A 215 -10.10 -11.76 3.59
CA ASN A 215 -11.05 -11.28 4.61
C ASN A 215 -11.93 -12.37 5.23
N GLY A 216 -11.83 -13.64 4.78
CA GLY A 216 -12.74 -14.72 5.20
C GLY A 216 -12.70 -15.01 6.71
N ASP A 217 -11.55 -14.84 7.35
CA ASP A 217 -11.35 -15.10 8.78
C ASP A 217 -11.62 -13.87 9.68
N LYS A 218 -12.08 -12.74 9.11
CA LYS A 218 -12.40 -11.52 9.85
C LYS A 218 -13.88 -11.43 10.17
N GLY A 219 -14.25 -10.74 11.26
CA GLY A 219 -15.59 -10.21 11.40
C GLY A 219 -15.90 -9.14 10.36
N HIS A 220 -17.14 -9.00 9.96
CA HIS A 220 -17.57 -8.00 8.97
C HIS A 220 -18.63 -7.07 9.54
N LEU A 221 -18.47 -5.76 9.31
CA LEU A 221 -19.41 -4.73 9.73
C LEU A 221 -19.61 -3.68 8.64
N GLY A 222 -20.85 -3.55 8.13
CA GLY A 222 -21.24 -2.49 7.23
C GLY A 222 -21.78 -1.28 8.02
N LEU A 223 -21.25 -0.08 7.76
CA LEU A 223 -21.72 1.16 8.35
C LEU A 223 -22.18 2.17 7.29
N PRO A 224 -23.29 2.88 7.51
CA PRO A 224 -23.73 3.95 6.60
C PRO A 224 -22.90 5.22 6.82
N LEU A 225 -21.63 5.21 6.40
CA LEU A 225 -20.64 6.27 6.66
C LEU A 225 -21.01 7.64 6.06
N ALA A 226 -21.95 7.67 5.12
CA ALA A 226 -22.53 8.91 4.62
C ALA A 226 -23.37 9.65 5.68
N THR A 227 -23.88 8.93 6.69
CA THR A 227 -24.74 9.50 7.74
C THR A 227 -23.94 9.92 8.99
N ALA A 228 -24.48 10.86 9.76
CA ALA A 228 -23.89 11.26 11.05
C ALA A 228 -23.85 10.10 12.05
N ALA A 229 -24.91 9.27 12.08
CA ALA A 229 -24.99 8.09 12.94
C ALA A 229 -23.91 7.04 12.61
N GLY A 230 -23.73 6.71 11.31
CA GLY A 230 -22.68 5.77 10.89
C GLY A 230 -21.28 6.26 11.22
N ARG A 231 -21.01 7.55 11.05
CA ARG A 231 -19.72 8.16 11.45
C ARG A 231 -19.54 8.17 12.97
N ALA A 232 -20.59 8.37 13.75
CA ALA A 232 -20.53 8.28 15.22
C ALA A 232 -20.19 6.85 15.67
N GLU A 233 -20.81 5.85 15.04
CA GLU A 233 -20.53 4.43 15.32
C GLU A 233 -19.08 4.06 14.94
N LEU A 234 -18.59 4.52 13.79
CA LEU A 234 -17.18 4.35 13.42
C LEU A 234 -16.24 4.93 14.48
N ARG A 235 -16.49 6.16 14.94
CA ARG A 235 -15.67 6.76 16.01
C ARG A 235 -15.73 5.96 17.31
N ARG A 236 -16.90 5.40 17.66
CA ARG A 236 -17.06 4.53 18.83
C ARG A 236 -16.23 3.24 18.70
N LEU A 237 -16.20 2.61 17.52
CA LEU A 237 -15.38 1.44 17.25
C LEU A 237 -13.88 1.78 17.36
N VAL A 238 -13.46 2.85 16.69
CA VAL A 238 -12.06 3.32 16.71
C VAL A 238 -11.61 3.66 18.14
N SER A 239 -12.47 4.26 18.96
CA SER A 239 -12.13 4.56 20.37
C SER A 239 -11.92 3.33 21.24
N ARG A 240 -12.36 2.15 20.81
CA ARG A 240 -12.21 0.87 21.53
C ARG A 240 -11.13 -0.02 20.94
N ALA A 241 -10.66 0.26 19.73
CA ALA A 241 -9.69 -0.54 19.02
C ALA A 241 -8.31 -0.48 19.67
N ASP A 242 -7.60 -1.60 19.78
CA ASP A 242 -6.19 -1.66 20.15
C ASP A 242 -5.29 -1.42 18.95
N ILE A 243 -5.78 -1.81 17.77
CA ILE A 243 -5.11 -1.59 16.49
C ILE A 243 -6.12 -1.05 15.49
N VAL A 244 -5.72 -0.05 14.70
CA VAL A 244 -6.52 0.45 13.57
C VAL A 244 -5.69 0.37 12.29
N ILE A 245 -6.24 -0.27 11.27
CA ILE A 245 -5.67 -0.35 9.92
C ILE A 245 -6.51 0.53 9.00
N GLU A 246 -5.89 1.43 8.24
CA GLU A 246 -6.61 2.22 7.24
C GLU A 246 -5.76 2.47 5.99
N GLY A 247 -6.43 2.68 4.84
CA GLY A 247 -5.81 2.97 3.55
C GLY A 247 -6.41 4.21 2.87
N SER A 248 -7.08 5.07 3.64
CA SER A 248 -7.76 6.24 3.09
C SER A 248 -6.79 7.40 2.87
N ARG A 249 -7.08 8.25 1.89
CA ARG A 249 -6.41 9.55 1.80
C ARG A 249 -6.64 10.35 3.09
N PRO A 250 -5.64 11.10 3.59
CA PRO A 250 -5.72 11.79 4.89
C PRO A 250 -6.97 12.64 5.08
N ARG A 251 -7.45 13.31 4.01
CA ARG A 251 -8.67 14.14 4.05
C ARG A 251 -9.95 13.34 4.34
N ALA A 252 -10.00 12.06 3.93
CA ALA A 252 -11.22 11.27 4.10
C ALA A 252 -11.52 10.98 5.57
N LEU A 253 -10.50 10.62 6.36
CA LEU A 253 -10.64 10.45 7.82
C LEU A 253 -10.95 11.77 8.52
N ALA A 254 -10.31 12.86 8.12
CA ALA A 254 -10.58 14.19 8.67
C ALA A 254 -12.06 14.59 8.46
N GLN A 255 -12.64 14.34 7.29
CA GLN A 255 -14.07 14.55 7.01
C GLN A 255 -15.00 13.69 7.87
N MET A 256 -14.55 12.52 8.33
CA MET A 256 -15.27 11.67 9.28
C MET A 256 -15.04 12.06 10.75
N GLY A 257 -14.25 13.10 11.00
CA GLY A 257 -13.90 13.57 12.34
C GLY A 257 -12.93 12.66 13.08
N ILE A 258 -12.05 11.97 12.34
CA ILE A 258 -11.05 11.05 12.89
C ILE A 258 -9.65 11.60 12.54
N ASP A 259 -8.89 11.91 13.60
CA ASP A 259 -7.46 12.22 13.51
C ASP A 259 -6.65 11.10 14.19
N PRO A 260 -5.86 10.33 13.45
CA PRO A 260 -5.05 9.24 14.00
C PRO A 260 -4.15 9.67 15.16
N ALA A 261 -3.53 10.84 15.04
CA ALA A 261 -2.65 11.35 16.10
C ALA A 261 -3.43 11.72 17.37
N ALA A 262 -4.64 12.27 17.22
CA ALA A 262 -5.50 12.56 18.37
C ALA A 262 -6.00 11.26 19.03
N VAL A 263 -6.36 10.24 18.26
CA VAL A 263 -6.76 8.92 18.78
C VAL A 263 -5.64 8.31 19.62
N VAL A 264 -4.41 8.28 19.10
CA VAL A 264 -3.24 7.72 19.80
C VAL A 264 -2.90 8.53 21.04
N ARG A 265 -2.99 9.86 20.99
CA ARG A 265 -2.78 10.70 22.20
C ARG A 265 -3.81 10.47 23.29
N ALA A 266 -5.06 10.27 22.89
CA ALA A 266 -6.16 10.02 23.85
C ALA A 266 -6.10 8.61 24.46
N ARG A 267 -5.46 7.66 23.74
CA ARG A 267 -5.35 6.27 24.16
C ARG A 267 -3.95 5.71 23.87
N PRO A 268 -3.01 5.88 24.83
CA PRO A 268 -1.57 5.62 24.61
C PRO A 268 -1.18 4.20 24.18
N GLY A 269 -2.05 3.19 24.36
CA GLY A 269 -1.80 1.81 23.94
C GLY A 269 -2.20 1.50 22.48
N VAL A 270 -2.84 2.43 21.76
CA VAL A 270 -3.31 2.18 20.40
C VAL A 270 -2.16 2.17 19.41
N THR A 271 -2.15 1.17 18.53
CA THR A 271 -1.33 1.15 17.32
C THR A 271 -2.20 1.53 16.11
N TRP A 272 -1.88 2.63 15.46
CA TRP A 272 -2.53 3.04 14.22
C TRP A 272 -1.60 2.81 13.04
N VAL A 273 -2.06 2.14 11.99
CA VAL A 273 -1.31 2.04 10.73
C VAL A 273 -2.11 2.63 9.57
N SER A 274 -1.47 3.54 8.85
CA SER A 274 -1.96 4.10 7.59
C SER A 274 -1.13 3.53 6.45
N ILE A 275 -1.80 2.88 5.50
CA ILE A 275 -1.17 2.31 4.29
C ILE A 275 -1.67 3.14 3.12
N THR A 276 -0.80 3.96 2.54
CA THR A 276 -1.14 4.89 1.46
C THR A 276 -0.14 4.79 0.32
N ALA A 277 -0.46 5.33 -0.84
CA ALA A 277 0.47 5.28 -1.98
C ALA A 277 1.76 6.05 -1.71
N TYR A 278 1.65 7.28 -1.12
CA TYR A 278 2.77 8.22 -1.01
C TYR A 278 3.01 8.75 0.41
N GLY A 279 2.42 8.13 1.43
CA GLY A 279 2.51 8.56 2.82
C GLY A 279 1.47 9.62 3.21
N ARG A 280 1.31 9.81 4.52
CA ARG A 280 0.32 10.73 5.11
C ARG A 280 0.76 12.19 5.11
N THR A 281 2.02 12.46 4.91
CA THR A 281 2.61 13.80 5.01
C THR A 281 3.50 14.10 3.81
N GLY A 282 3.86 15.38 3.65
CA GLY A 282 4.63 15.83 2.50
C GLY A 282 3.75 16.25 1.32
N PRO A 283 4.38 16.72 0.24
CA PRO A 283 3.65 17.33 -0.88
C PRO A 283 2.76 16.33 -1.64
N TRP A 284 3.05 15.03 -1.56
CA TRP A 284 2.35 13.99 -2.29
C TRP A 284 1.29 13.23 -1.47
N CYS A 285 1.03 13.63 -0.23
CA CYS A 285 0.12 12.91 0.66
C CYS A 285 -1.34 12.82 0.17
N GLN A 286 -1.73 13.65 -0.78
CA GLN A 286 -3.06 13.62 -1.40
C GLN A 286 -3.08 12.91 -2.76
N ARG A 287 -1.93 12.48 -3.28
CA ARG A 287 -1.85 11.76 -4.56
C ARG A 287 -2.55 10.40 -4.47
N VAL A 288 -3.11 9.99 -5.60
CA VAL A 288 -3.70 8.67 -5.79
C VAL A 288 -2.64 7.72 -6.32
N GLY A 289 -2.67 6.47 -5.88
CA GLY A 289 -1.84 5.40 -6.41
C GLY A 289 -2.32 4.04 -5.93
N PHE A 290 -1.96 3.02 -6.67
CA PHE A 290 -2.19 1.60 -6.41
C PHE A 290 -0.85 0.85 -6.46
N GLY A 291 -0.87 -0.47 -6.35
CA GLY A 291 0.34 -1.25 -6.22
C GLY A 291 1.31 -1.16 -7.39
N ASP A 292 0.83 -1.11 -8.65
CA ASP A 292 1.69 -1.06 -9.83
C ASP A 292 2.33 0.31 -10.04
N ASP A 293 1.53 1.37 -10.05
CA ASP A 293 2.03 2.73 -10.28
C ASP A 293 2.89 3.23 -9.11
N ALA A 294 2.56 2.83 -7.88
CA ALA A 294 3.39 3.13 -6.71
C ALA A 294 4.71 2.35 -6.73
N ALA A 295 4.71 1.09 -7.21
CA ALA A 295 5.94 0.32 -7.43
C ALA A 295 6.85 1.01 -8.45
N ALA A 296 6.28 1.39 -9.59
CA ALA A 296 6.99 2.11 -10.66
C ALA A 296 7.54 3.45 -10.16
N ALA A 297 6.75 4.22 -9.40
CA ALA A 297 7.18 5.47 -8.76
C ALA A 297 8.32 5.29 -7.74
N GLY A 298 8.39 4.12 -7.10
CA GLY A 298 9.47 3.73 -6.20
C GLY A 298 10.74 3.27 -6.92
N GLY A 299 10.69 3.09 -8.24
CA GLY A 299 11.78 2.54 -9.04
C GLY A 299 11.81 1.01 -9.09
N LEU A 300 10.81 0.32 -8.50
CA LEU A 300 10.70 -1.13 -8.55
C LEU A 300 10.11 -1.56 -9.90
N VAL A 301 10.96 -1.56 -10.91
CA VAL A 301 10.69 -1.99 -12.27
C VAL A 301 11.82 -2.90 -12.74
N ASP A 302 11.51 -3.90 -13.55
CA ASP A 302 12.52 -4.60 -14.32
C ASP A 302 12.89 -3.77 -15.56
N ARG A 303 14.08 -3.99 -16.15
CA ARG A 303 14.48 -3.27 -17.35
C ARG A 303 14.94 -4.25 -18.42
N GLY A 304 14.42 -4.05 -19.62
CA GLY A 304 14.86 -4.77 -20.81
C GLY A 304 16.28 -4.41 -21.22
N ALA A 305 16.82 -5.12 -22.20
CA ALA A 305 18.15 -4.86 -22.76
C ALA A 305 18.26 -3.44 -23.41
N ASP A 306 17.14 -2.89 -23.84
CA ASP A 306 16.99 -1.54 -24.37
C ASP A 306 16.79 -0.45 -23.29
N GLY A 307 16.81 -0.86 -22.00
CA GLY A 307 16.58 0.01 -20.87
C GLY A 307 15.11 0.37 -20.62
N ALA A 308 14.16 -0.13 -21.42
CA ALA A 308 12.74 0.10 -21.21
C ALA A 308 12.27 -0.56 -19.91
N PRO A 309 11.52 0.16 -19.06
CA PRO A 309 11.00 -0.40 -17.83
C PRO A 309 9.82 -1.35 -18.09
N ALA A 310 9.71 -2.38 -17.25
CA ALA A 310 8.60 -3.32 -17.19
C ALA A 310 8.09 -3.44 -15.76
N LEU A 311 6.78 -3.65 -15.59
CA LEU A 311 6.18 -3.84 -14.27
C LEU A 311 6.63 -5.17 -13.64
N VAL A 312 6.93 -5.13 -12.36
CA VAL A 312 7.30 -6.30 -11.56
C VAL A 312 6.04 -6.92 -10.95
N GLY A 313 5.75 -8.17 -11.31
CA GLY A 313 4.61 -8.88 -10.73
C GLY A 313 3.26 -8.22 -11.03
N ASP A 314 2.28 -8.37 -10.15
CA ASP A 314 0.94 -7.79 -10.21
C ASP A 314 0.70 -6.95 -8.97
N ALA A 315 0.54 -5.65 -9.13
CA ALA A 315 0.37 -4.68 -8.03
C ALA A 315 1.35 -4.90 -6.87
N ILE A 316 2.62 -5.22 -7.18
CA ILE A 316 3.60 -5.78 -6.25
C ILE A 316 3.80 -4.96 -4.98
N ALA A 317 3.62 -3.64 -5.02
CA ALA A 317 3.75 -2.80 -3.84
C ALA A 317 2.62 -3.03 -2.82
N ASP A 318 1.44 -3.50 -3.24
CA ASP A 318 0.33 -3.78 -2.33
C ASP A 318 0.66 -4.93 -1.36
N PRO A 319 0.91 -6.18 -1.83
CA PRO A 319 1.21 -7.28 -0.92
C PRO A 319 2.49 -7.02 -0.13
N LEU A 320 3.50 -6.40 -0.74
CA LEU A 320 4.75 -6.07 -0.06
C LEU A 320 4.51 -5.10 1.10
N ALA A 321 3.75 -4.02 0.88
CA ALA A 321 3.38 -3.08 1.94
C ALA A 321 2.47 -3.72 2.99
N GLY A 322 1.58 -4.64 2.60
CA GLY A 322 0.71 -5.38 3.53
C GLY A 322 1.51 -6.22 4.53
N VAL A 323 2.52 -6.96 4.06
CA VAL A 323 3.42 -7.75 4.92
C VAL A 323 4.27 -6.87 5.83
N VAL A 324 4.87 -5.82 5.27
CA VAL A 324 5.68 -4.84 6.03
C VAL A 324 4.83 -4.16 7.11
N ALA A 325 3.60 -3.76 6.78
CA ALA A 325 2.68 -3.15 7.73
C ALA A 325 2.32 -4.11 8.87
N ALA A 326 2.03 -5.39 8.55
CA ALA A 326 1.70 -6.38 9.57
C ALA A 326 2.86 -6.59 10.56
N ALA A 327 4.09 -6.71 10.06
CA ALA A 327 5.29 -6.83 10.90
C ALA A 327 5.49 -5.59 11.79
N ALA A 328 5.33 -4.40 11.23
CA ALA A 328 5.48 -3.15 11.96
C ALA A 328 4.40 -2.98 13.04
N VAL A 329 3.14 -3.33 12.73
CA VAL A 329 2.01 -3.30 13.67
C VAL A 329 2.23 -4.30 14.81
N ALA A 330 2.57 -5.56 14.50
CA ALA A 330 2.81 -6.58 15.51
C ALA A 330 3.95 -6.18 16.45
N ARG A 331 5.05 -5.64 15.89
CA ARG A 331 6.16 -5.13 16.69
C ARG A 331 5.75 -3.95 17.57
N ALA A 332 5.08 -2.95 17.00
CA ALA A 332 4.64 -1.78 17.75
C ALA A 332 3.67 -2.19 18.87
N HIS A 333 2.74 -3.11 18.60
CA HIS A 333 1.83 -3.65 19.59
C HIS A 333 2.56 -4.40 20.70
N ALA A 334 3.53 -5.27 20.35
CA ALA A 334 4.38 -5.96 21.33
C ALA A 334 5.21 -4.99 22.20
N ASP A 335 5.56 -3.83 21.66
CA ASP A 335 6.27 -2.76 22.40
C ASP A 335 5.32 -1.83 23.20
N GLY A 336 4.02 -2.16 23.30
CA GLY A 336 3.01 -1.41 24.06
C GLY A 336 2.22 -0.38 23.27
N GLY A 337 2.32 -0.32 21.97
CA GLY A 337 1.55 0.56 21.09
C GLY A 337 1.92 2.05 21.22
N GLY A 338 0.90 2.91 21.14
CA GLY A 338 1.09 4.36 21.28
C GLY A 338 1.72 5.03 20.06
N VAL A 339 1.47 4.49 18.86
CA VAL A 339 2.14 4.97 17.64
C VAL A 339 1.16 5.13 16.47
N VAL A 340 1.48 6.08 15.60
CA VAL A 340 0.95 6.13 14.23
C VAL A 340 2.07 5.68 13.29
N LEU A 341 1.85 4.56 12.60
CA LEU A 341 2.72 4.02 11.58
C LEU A 341 2.24 4.51 10.21
N ASP A 342 3.15 5.10 9.44
CA ASP A 342 2.89 5.57 8.07
C ASP A 342 3.66 4.67 7.12
N VAL A 343 2.94 3.84 6.35
CA VAL A 343 3.48 2.88 5.38
C VAL A 343 3.08 3.35 3.99
N ALA A 344 4.05 3.83 3.23
CA ALA A 344 3.84 4.27 1.85
C ALA A 344 4.25 3.17 0.88
N LEU A 345 3.34 2.79 -0.02
CA LEU A 345 3.58 1.76 -1.05
C LEU A 345 4.85 2.08 -1.86
N ARG A 346 4.96 3.35 -2.31
CA ARG A 346 6.12 3.84 -3.04
C ARG A 346 7.42 3.63 -2.28
N GLU A 347 7.46 3.95 -0.98
CA GLU A 347 8.70 3.87 -0.20
C GLU A 347 9.10 2.42 0.10
N VAL A 348 8.11 1.55 0.31
CA VAL A 348 8.35 0.11 0.45
C VAL A 348 8.93 -0.46 -0.85
N ALA A 349 8.35 -0.10 -2.00
CA ALA A 349 8.85 -0.50 -3.30
C ALA A 349 10.27 0.05 -3.57
N ARG A 350 10.54 1.30 -3.20
CA ARG A 350 11.86 1.92 -3.34
C ARG A 350 12.95 1.16 -2.59
N VAL A 351 12.67 0.68 -1.40
CA VAL A 351 13.65 -0.13 -0.66
C VAL A 351 13.92 -1.46 -1.34
N ALA A 352 12.91 -2.10 -1.93
CA ALA A 352 13.12 -3.29 -2.74
C ALA A 352 13.98 -2.98 -3.99
N ALA A 353 13.72 -1.85 -4.66
CA ALA A 353 14.50 -1.40 -5.81
C ALA A 353 15.98 -1.18 -5.47
N LEU A 354 16.28 -0.44 -4.39
CA LEU A 354 17.65 -0.22 -3.92
C LEU A 354 18.40 -1.52 -3.61
N ARG A 355 17.72 -2.51 -3.06
CA ARG A 355 18.33 -3.84 -2.81
C ARG A 355 18.60 -4.62 -4.09
N ALA A 356 17.76 -4.47 -5.11
CA ALA A 356 17.98 -5.06 -6.44
C ALA A 356 19.27 -4.50 -7.06
N GLU A 357 19.42 -3.18 -7.04
CA GLU A 357 20.60 -2.48 -7.60
C GLU A 357 21.88 -2.82 -6.87
N ALA A 358 21.90 -2.79 -5.53
CA ALA A 358 23.06 -3.14 -4.72
C ALA A 358 23.59 -4.57 -5.03
N SER A 359 22.68 -5.52 -5.23
CA SER A 359 23.04 -6.91 -5.57
C SER A 359 23.58 -7.04 -6.99
N THR A 360 23.12 -6.23 -7.93
CA THR A 360 23.62 -6.22 -9.32
C THR A 360 25.03 -5.64 -9.37
N ALA A 361 25.28 -4.56 -8.63
CA ALA A 361 26.61 -3.94 -8.52
C ALA A 361 27.63 -4.89 -7.86
N ALA A 362 27.25 -5.63 -6.81
CA ALA A 362 28.10 -6.61 -6.14
C ALA A 362 28.42 -7.85 -6.99
N GLY A 363 27.56 -8.21 -7.95
CA GLY A 363 27.78 -9.32 -8.87
C GLY A 363 28.60 -8.96 -10.11
N ALA A 364 28.80 -7.66 -10.37
CA ALA A 364 29.58 -7.14 -11.50
C ALA A 364 31.03 -6.76 -11.11
N ALA A 365 31.38 -6.76 -9.83
CA ALA A 365 32.71 -6.54 -9.26
C ALA A 365 33.40 -7.87 -8.92
#